data_49e145abd5ff461c2c3b9bc06ba5c47c
#
_entry.id   49e145abd5ff461c2c3b9bc06ba5c47c
#
_cell.length_a   1.000
_cell.length_b   1.000
_cell.length_c   1.000
_cell.angle_alpha   90.00
_cell.angle_beta   90.00
_cell.angle_gamma   90.00
#
_symmetry.space_group_name_H-M   'P 1'
#
loop_
_entity.id
_entity.type
_entity.pdbx_description
1 polymer ?
#
loop_
_entity_poly.entity_id
_entity_poly.type
_entity_poly.pdbx_seq_one_letter_code
_entity_poly.pdbx_strand_id
1 'polypeptide(L)'
;MKILFLTHSFNSLAQRLFIELTRRDHEVSIEFDINDAVTHQAVELFQPDLIIAPFLKRAIPETIWRQYTCLILHPGIIGDRGPSALDWAIMHNQQEWGVTVLQANADMDAGDIWATENFPMRFARKSSLYRHEVV
;
A
#
# COMPACT_ATOMS: atom_id res chain seq x y z
N MET A 1 14.07 -1.48 12.31
CA MET A 1 12.76 -1.51 12.99
C MET A 1 11.98 -2.75 12.58
N LYS A 2 10.94 -3.08 13.33
CA LYS A 2 10.02 -4.18 13.00
C LYS A 2 8.89 -3.64 12.14
N ILE A 3 8.75 -4.15 10.91
CA ILE A 3 7.76 -3.71 9.94
C ILE A 3 6.83 -4.88 9.61
N LEU A 4 5.54 -4.67 9.77
CA LEU A 4 4.51 -5.63 9.36
C LEU A 4 3.93 -5.20 8.02
N PHE A 5 3.98 -6.09 7.02
CA PHE A 5 3.22 -5.94 5.80
C PHE A 5 1.83 -6.54 5.99
N LEU A 6 0.82 -5.73 5.78
CA LEU A 6 -0.57 -6.16 5.71
C LEU A 6 -1.01 -6.05 4.26
N THR A 7 -1.27 -7.18 3.61
CA THR A 7 -1.48 -7.21 2.16
C THR A 7 -2.43 -8.32 1.74
N HIS A 8 -3.12 -8.14 0.61
CA HIS A 8 -3.96 -9.19 0.01
C HIS A 8 -3.16 -10.22 -0.78
N SER A 9 -2.02 -9.83 -1.31
CA SER A 9 -1.12 -10.75 -2.02
C SER A 9 0.31 -10.26 -1.94
N PHE A 10 1.25 -11.19 -2.05
CA PHE A 10 2.67 -10.87 -2.14
C PHE A 10 3.05 -10.58 -3.60
N ASN A 11 2.50 -9.50 -4.12
CA ASN A 11 2.68 -9.06 -5.50
C ASN A 11 4.06 -8.42 -5.74
N SER A 12 4.30 -7.95 -6.96
CA SER A 12 5.60 -7.37 -7.35
C SER A 12 6.02 -6.18 -6.47
N LEU A 13 5.09 -5.33 -6.09
CA LEU A 13 5.36 -4.19 -5.20
C LEU A 13 5.75 -4.66 -3.80
N ALA A 14 4.99 -5.58 -3.23
CA ALA A 14 5.28 -6.15 -1.92
C ALA A 14 6.63 -6.87 -1.91
N GLN A 15 6.95 -7.63 -2.96
CA GLN A 15 8.22 -8.32 -3.12
C GLN A 15 9.40 -7.34 -3.16
N ARG A 16 9.30 -6.29 -3.94
CA ARG A 16 10.35 -5.29 -4.04
C ARG A 16 10.57 -4.57 -2.72
N LEU A 17 9.50 -4.13 -2.07
CA LEU A 17 9.58 -3.49 -0.76
C LEU A 17 10.20 -4.42 0.29
N PHE A 18 9.82 -5.69 0.29
CA PHE A 18 10.40 -6.68 1.20
C PHE A 18 11.92 -6.76 1.05
N ILE A 19 12.41 -6.88 -0.20
CA ILE A 19 13.83 -6.95 -0.49
C ILE A 19 14.55 -5.66 -0.05
N GLU A 20 14.01 -4.50 -0.43
CA GLU A 20 14.64 -3.21 -0.13
C GLU A 20 14.71 -2.93 1.37
N LEU A 21 13.65 -3.23 2.11
CA LEU A 21 13.63 -3.02 3.56
C LEU A 21 14.50 -4.02 4.31
N THR A 22 14.51 -5.27 3.87
CA THR A 22 15.38 -6.30 4.46
C THR A 22 16.86 -5.97 4.25
N ARG A 23 17.22 -5.45 3.08
CA ARG A 23 18.60 -4.99 2.79
C ARG A 23 19.01 -3.80 3.66
N ARG A 24 18.07 -3.05 4.19
CA ARG A 24 18.32 -1.93 5.12
C ARG A 24 18.23 -2.34 6.58
N ASP A 25 18.35 -3.63 6.85
CA ASP A 25 18.39 -4.22 8.21
C ASP A 25 17.07 -4.05 9.00
N HIS A 26 15.94 -3.92 8.32
CA HIS A 26 14.64 -4.00 8.96
C HIS A 26 14.16 -5.45 9.06
N GLU A 27 13.48 -5.77 10.14
CA GLU A 27 12.79 -7.05 10.30
C GLU A 27 11.39 -6.91 9.73
N VAL A 28 11.10 -7.65 8.64
CA VAL A 28 9.83 -7.57 7.94
C VAL A 28 9.06 -8.87 8.09
N SER A 29 7.84 -8.79 8.58
CA SER A 29 6.87 -9.90 8.61
C SER A 29 5.72 -9.61 7.66
N ILE A 30 5.20 -10.65 7.03
CA ILE A 30 4.11 -10.53 6.06
C ILE A 30 2.88 -11.22 6.63
N GLU A 31 1.75 -10.50 6.66
CA GLU A 31 0.45 -11.03 7.04
C GLU A 31 -0.56 -10.77 5.92
N PHE A 32 -1.26 -11.82 5.51
CA PHE A 32 -2.35 -11.68 4.55
C PHE A 32 -3.60 -11.20 5.26
N ASP A 33 -4.25 -10.19 4.71
CA ASP A 33 -5.46 -9.62 5.25
C ASP A 33 -6.67 -10.51 4.93
N ILE A 34 -6.92 -11.48 5.79
CA ILE A 34 -8.03 -12.43 5.67
C ILE A 34 -9.30 -11.86 6.32
N ASN A 35 -9.17 -11.41 7.56
CA ASN A 35 -10.23 -10.76 8.33
C ASN A 35 -9.61 -9.96 9.48
N ASP A 36 -10.43 -9.16 10.16
CA ASP A 36 -9.95 -8.27 11.23
C ASP A 36 -9.35 -9.03 12.42
N ALA A 37 -9.93 -10.19 12.78
CA ALA A 37 -9.42 -10.99 13.91
C ALA A 37 -8.01 -11.52 13.65
N VAL A 38 -7.74 -12.00 12.43
CA VAL A 38 -6.40 -12.47 12.02
C VAL A 38 -5.41 -11.31 12.01
N THR A 39 -5.81 -10.15 11.50
CA THR A 39 -4.97 -8.96 11.47
C THR A 39 -4.62 -8.50 12.89
N HIS A 40 -5.58 -8.44 13.80
CA HIS A 40 -5.34 -8.10 15.20
C HIS A 40 -4.36 -9.06 15.86
N GLN A 41 -4.53 -10.36 15.63
CA GLN A 41 -3.64 -11.38 16.19
C GLN A 41 -2.20 -11.21 15.68
N ALA A 42 -2.02 -10.96 14.41
CA ALA A 42 -0.71 -10.73 13.80
C ALA A 42 -0.01 -9.51 14.43
N VAL A 43 -0.73 -8.41 14.60
CA VAL A 43 -0.20 -7.18 15.22
C VAL A 43 0.18 -7.44 16.68
N GLU A 44 -0.65 -8.12 17.45
CA GLU A 44 -0.35 -8.45 18.85
C GLU A 44 0.90 -9.32 18.99
N LEU A 45 1.04 -10.33 18.14
CA LEU A 45 2.16 -11.27 18.20
C LEU A 45 3.46 -10.65 17.74
N PHE A 46 3.44 -9.86 16.70
CA PHE A 46 4.65 -9.28 16.12
C PHE A 46 5.08 -7.99 16.82
N GLN A 47 4.16 -7.19 17.34
CA GLN A 47 4.42 -5.87 17.94
C GLN A 47 5.25 -4.98 17.01
N PRO A 48 4.73 -4.62 15.82
CA PRO A 48 5.50 -3.86 14.84
C PRO A 48 5.73 -2.41 15.28
N ASP A 49 6.80 -1.82 14.78
CA ASP A 49 7.04 -0.36 14.88
C ASP A 49 6.27 0.40 13.80
N LEU A 50 6.03 -0.25 12.66
CA LEU A 50 5.38 0.32 11.49
C LEU A 50 4.58 -0.75 10.75
N ILE A 51 3.41 -0.39 10.25
CA ILE A 51 2.61 -1.23 9.37
C ILE A 51 2.61 -0.61 7.98
N ILE A 52 2.88 -1.41 6.96
CA ILE A 52 2.83 -0.99 5.55
C ILE A 52 1.82 -1.88 4.82
N ALA A 53 0.90 -1.25 4.09
CA ALA A 53 -0.07 -1.94 3.24
C ALA A 53 0.27 -1.70 1.76
N PRO A 54 1.07 -2.58 1.15
CA PRO A 54 1.47 -2.40 -0.24
C PRO A 54 0.36 -2.75 -1.24
N PHE A 55 -0.55 -3.63 -0.87
CA PHE A 55 -1.69 -4.00 -1.70
C PHE A 55 -2.86 -4.44 -0.81
N LEU A 56 -3.76 -3.54 -0.54
CA LEU A 56 -4.89 -3.78 0.36
C LEU A 56 -6.20 -3.39 -0.30
N LYS A 57 -7.22 -4.26 -0.17
CA LYS A 57 -8.56 -4.05 -0.74
C LYS A 57 -9.58 -3.62 0.30
N ARG A 58 -9.28 -3.76 1.57
CA ARG A 58 -10.15 -3.40 2.69
C ARG A 58 -9.51 -2.32 3.53
N ALA A 59 -10.34 -1.56 4.25
CA ALA A 59 -9.84 -0.59 5.21
C ALA A 59 -9.12 -1.29 6.38
N ILE A 60 -8.06 -0.67 6.87
CA ILE A 60 -7.39 -1.12 8.10
C ILE A 60 -8.30 -0.79 9.29
N PRO A 61 -8.52 -1.73 10.23
CA PRO A 61 -9.36 -1.47 11.39
C PRO A 61 -8.89 -0.26 12.20
N GLU A 62 -9.85 0.53 12.68
CA GLU A 62 -9.59 1.73 13.48
C GLU A 62 -8.74 1.43 14.73
N THR A 63 -9.00 0.31 15.39
CA THR A 63 -8.23 -0.14 16.55
C THR A 63 -6.75 -0.35 16.26
N ILE A 64 -6.39 -0.55 14.99
CA ILE A 64 -5.01 -0.71 14.54
C ILE A 64 -4.41 0.64 14.16
N TRP A 65 -5.03 1.40 13.25
CA TRP A 65 -4.42 2.65 12.80
C TRP A 65 -4.41 3.75 13.87
N ARG A 66 -5.21 3.62 14.93
CA ARG A 66 -5.11 4.52 16.09
C ARG A 66 -3.89 4.26 16.96
N GLN A 67 -3.40 3.03 17.01
CA GLN A 67 -2.28 2.62 17.87
C GLN A 67 -0.96 2.54 17.12
N TYR A 68 -0.99 2.30 15.83
CA TYR A 68 0.19 2.10 14.98
C TYR A 68 0.15 3.04 13.79
N THR A 69 1.31 3.52 13.37
CA THR A 69 1.42 4.20 12.08
C THR A 69 1.25 3.18 10.97
N CYS A 70 0.24 3.37 10.14
CA CYS A 70 -0.07 2.51 9.01
C CYS A 70 0.07 3.31 7.72
N LEU A 71 0.99 2.88 6.84
CA LEU A 71 1.23 3.52 5.55
C LEU A 71 0.60 2.68 4.44
N ILE A 72 -0.22 3.31 3.62
CA ILE A 72 -0.88 2.69 2.48
C ILE A 72 -0.17 3.16 1.20
N LEU A 73 0.20 2.21 0.35
CA LEU A 73 0.72 2.51 -0.98
C LEU A 73 -0.44 2.50 -1.97
N HIS A 74 -0.89 3.69 -2.34
CA HIS A 74 -2.02 3.87 -3.26
C HIS A 74 -1.52 4.13 -4.68
N PRO A 75 -1.90 3.31 -5.68
CA PRO A 75 -1.51 3.51 -7.07
C PRO A 75 -2.35 4.59 -7.73
N GLY A 76 -2.29 5.80 -7.18
CA GLY A 76 -3.06 6.95 -7.61
C GLY A 76 -2.35 8.27 -7.31
N ILE A 77 -2.78 9.32 -7.98
CA ILE A 77 -2.31 10.70 -7.73
C ILE A 77 -2.89 11.23 -6.42
N ILE A 78 -2.33 12.33 -5.93
CA ILE A 78 -2.88 13.02 -4.76
C ILE A 78 -4.37 13.34 -5.00
N GLY A 79 -5.22 12.97 -4.03
CA GLY A 79 -6.66 13.20 -4.08
C GLY A 79 -7.47 12.04 -4.68
N ASP A 80 -6.83 11.11 -5.39
CA ASP A 80 -7.50 9.89 -5.85
C ASP A 80 -7.73 8.93 -4.68
N ARG A 81 -8.87 8.26 -4.67
CA ARG A 81 -9.30 7.38 -3.60
C ARG A 81 -9.92 6.10 -4.12
N GLY A 82 -9.87 5.06 -3.30
CA GLY A 82 -10.61 3.83 -3.50
C GLY A 82 -9.89 2.78 -4.31
N PRO A 83 -10.53 1.61 -4.49
CA PRO A 83 -9.93 0.47 -5.18
C PRO A 83 -9.87 0.67 -6.69
N SER A 84 -8.99 -0.09 -7.34
CA SER A 84 -8.88 -0.11 -8.81
C SER A 84 -8.49 1.23 -9.44
N ALA A 85 -7.73 2.06 -8.73
CA ALA A 85 -7.33 3.39 -9.20
C ALA A 85 -6.64 3.36 -10.57
N LEU A 86 -5.71 2.42 -10.78
CA LEU A 86 -5.00 2.30 -12.05
C LEU A 86 -5.94 1.85 -13.19
N ASP A 87 -6.92 0.98 -12.92
CA ASP A 87 -7.93 0.60 -13.90
C ASP A 87 -8.74 1.82 -14.36
N TRP A 88 -9.20 2.64 -13.43
CA TRP A 88 -9.94 3.85 -13.75
C TRP A 88 -9.10 4.84 -14.54
N ALA A 89 -7.83 5.01 -14.18
CA ALA A 89 -6.91 5.88 -14.91
C ALA A 89 -6.75 5.44 -16.37
N ILE A 90 -6.60 4.14 -16.62
CA ILE A 90 -6.51 3.58 -17.97
C ILE A 90 -7.83 3.79 -18.73
N MET A 91 -8.95 3.45 -18.12
CA MET A 91 -10.28 3.58 -18.74
C MET A 91 -10.64 5.02 -19.10
N HIS A 92 -10.19 5.99 -18.31
CA HIS A 92 -10.43 7.41 -18.54
C HIS A 92 -9.35 8.07 -19.39
N ASN A 93 -8.41 7.31 -19.95
CA ASN A 93 -7.32 7.81 -20.81
C ASN A 93 -6.52 8.93 -20.14
N GLN A 94 -6.22 8.80 -18.87
CA GLN A 94 -5.38 9.78 -18.16
C GLN A 94 -3.99 9.82 -18.77
N GLN A 95 -3.47 11.02 -19.03
CA GLN A 95 -2.14 11.22 -19.61
C GLN A 95 -1.02 11.10 -18.59
N GLU A 96 -1.32 11.36 -17.35
CA GLU A 96 -0.41 11.28 -16.22
C GLU A 96 -1.11 10.59 -15.05
N TRP A 97 -0.36 9.81 -14.30
CA TRP A 97 -0.85 9.15 -13.09
C TRP A 97 0.23 9.15 -12.02
N GLY A 98 0.01 8.49 -10.90
CA GLY A 98 0.98 8.51 -9.82
C GLY A 98 0.82 7.40 -8.81
N VAL A 99 1.74 7.42 -7.86
CA VAL A 99 1.72 6.57 -6.64
C VAL A 99 1.84 7.50 -5.44
N THR A 100 1.04 7.26 -4.43
CA THR A 100 1.02 8.07 -3.22
C THR A 100 1.10 7.16 -1.99
N VAL A 101 1.98 7.52 -1.06
CA VAL A 101 2.06 6.86 0.25
C VAL A 101 1.29 7.71 1.25
N LEU A 102 0.26 7.13 1.83
CA LEU A 102 -0.69 7.80 2.71
C LEU A 102 -0.69 7.13 4.09
N GLN A 103 -0.89 7.93 5.13
CA GLN A 103 -1.18 7.40 6.45
C GLN A 103 -2.65 6.99 6.54
N ALA A 104 -2.92 5.79 7.05
CA ALA A 104 -4.29 5.31 7.23
C ALA A 104 -5.03 6.11 8.29
N ASN A 105 -6.29 6.45 8.00
CA ASN A 105 -7.23 7.07 8.93
C ASN A 105 -8.66 6.60 8.63
N ALA A 106 -9.68 7.30 9.15
CA ALA A 106 -11.08 6.94 8.97
C ALA A 106 -11.54 6.99 7.50
N ASP A 107 -10.93 7.85 6.69
CA ASP A 107 -11.27 8.01 5.28
C ASP A 107 -10.31 7.23 4.39
N MET A 108 -10.84 6.39 3.50
CA MET A 108 -10.02 5.59 2.61
C MET A 108 -9.18 6.48 1.68
N ASP A 109 -7.87 6.21 1.64
CA ASP A 109 -6.89 6.88 0.78
C ASP A 109 -6.91 8.42 0.90
N ALA A 110 -7.24 8.94 2.06
CA ALA A 110 -7.37 10.38 2.31
C ALA A 110 -6.57 10.88 3.52
N GLY A 111 -5.72 10.04 4.10
CA GLY A 111 -4.86 10.44 5.21
C GLY A 111 -3.69 11.33 4.79
N ASP A 112 -2.85 11.68 5.76
CA ASP A 112 -1.67 12.51 5.53
C ASP A 112 -0.75 11.87 4.49
N ILE A 113 -0.28 12.69 3.55
CA ILE A 113 0.62 12.25 2.48
C ILE A 113 2.05 12.23 3.00
N TRP A 114 2.70 11.07 2.88
CA TRP A 114 4.10 10.90 3.27
C TRP A 114 5.04 11.03 2.08
N ALA A 115 4.62 10.55 0.92
CA ALA A 115 5.38 10.65 -0.33
C ALA A 115 4.44 10.51 -1.52
N THR A 116 4.81 11.09 -2.64
CA THR A 116 4.08 10.94 -3.90
C THR A 116 5.03 11.10 -5.08
N GLU A 117 4.74 10.39 -6.16
CA GLU A 117 5.46 10.53 -7.42
C GLU A 117 4.48 10.30 -8.57
N ASN A 118 4.51 11.19 -9.56
CA ASN A 118 3.72 11.08 -10.76
C ASN A 118 4.59 10.58 -11.93
N PHE A 119 3.96 9.93 -12.89
CA PHE A 119 4.60 9.42 -14.09
C PHE A 119 3.70 9.60 -15.32
N PRO A 120 4.27 9.76 -16.52
CA PRO A 120 3.48 9.77 -17.76
C PRO A 120 2.91 8.37 -18.03
N MET A 121 1.66 8.31 -18.48
CA MET A 121 1.00 7.04 -18.80
C MET A 121 1.44 6.58 -20.19
N ARG A 122 2.00 5.36 -20.23
CA ARG A 122 2.28 4.67 -21.49
C ARG A 122 1.00 3.99 -22.02
N PHE A 123 0.90 3.82 -23.31
CA PHE A 123 -0.11 2.94 -23.90
C PHE A 123 0.32 1.48 -23.70
N ALA A 124 -0.07 0.90 -22.57
CA ALA A 124 0.35 -0.43 -22.15
C ALA A 124 -0.74 -1.11 -21.30
N ARG A 125 -0.60 -2.41 -21.10
CA ARG A 125 -1.49 -3.16 -20.22
C ARG A 125 -1.27 -2.76 -18.75
N LYS A 126 -2.30 -2.89 -17.92
CA LYS A 126 -2.26 -2.61 -16.49
C LYS A 126 -1.07 -3.29 -15.79
N SER A 127 -0.83 -4.56 -16.07
CA SER A 127 0.28 -5.31 -15.45
C SER A 127 1.65 -4.72 -15.77
N SER A 128 1.84 -4.22 -16.99
CA SER A 128 3.08 -3.55 -17.39
C SER A 128 3.24 -2.21 -16.66
N LEU A 129 2.20 -1.39 -16.62
CA LEU A 129 2.19 -0.12 -15.90
C LEU A 129 2.45 -0.34 -14.40
N TYR A 130 1.83 -1.33 -13.80
CA TYR A 130 2.04 -1.64 -12.39
C TYR A 130 3.49 -2.03 -12.10
N ARG A 131 4.08 -2.90 -12.91
CA ARG A 131 5.45 -3.39 -12.71
C ARG A 131 6.53 -2.34 -12.97
N HIS A 132 6.34 -1.45 -13.92
CA HIS A 132 7.38 -0.54 -14.38
C HIS A 132 7.23 0.88 -13.81
N GLU A 133 6.00 1.40 -13.74
CA GLU A 133 5.76 2.76 -13.25
C GLU A 133 5.39 2.79 -11.77
N VAL A 134 4.47 1.91 -11.31
CA VAL A 134 4.01 1.90 -9.91
C VAL A 134 5.07 1.31 -8.98
N VAL A 135 5.65 0.19 -9.35
CA VAL A 135 6.69 -0.48 -8.56
C VAL A 135 8.04 0.21 -8.73
#